data_7169891511325bd35c3a14cc081011c3
#
_entry.id   7169891511325bd35c3a14cc081011c3
#
_cell.length_a   1.000
_cell.length_b   1.000
_cell.length_c   1.000
_cell.angle_alpha   90.00
_cell.angle_beta   90.00
_cell.angle_gamma   90.00
#
_symmetry.space_group_name_H-M   'P 1'
#
loop_
_entity.id
_entity.type
_entity.pdbx_description
1 polymer ?
#
loop_
_entity_poly.entity_id
_entity_poly.type
_entity_poly.pdbx_seq_one_letter_code
_entity_poly.pdbx_strand_id
1 'polypeptide(L)'
;MFKTTCATIALLAFVQSGASPALAASGCATAAEASALKTAVIQQELMVAAFQCREASAYNRFVTAFRGELQTSDTALKAFFIRRDGAQGEAGYDRFKTKAANLSALEQARNSAAFCADAHALYAA
;
A
#
# COMPACT_ATOMS: atom_id res chain seq x y z
N MET A 1 18.03 2.27 6.44
CA MET A 1 17.03 3.33 6.60
C MET A 1 17.20 4.34 5.48
N PHE A 2 16.63 4.11 4.31
CA PHE A 2 16.72 5.06 3.20
C PHE A 2 15.41 5.85 3.13
N LYS A 3 15.45 7.06 3.65
CA LYS A 3 14.39 8.06 3.43
C LYS A 3 14.61 8.63 2.02
N THR A 4 13.95 8.07 1.03
CA THR A 4 13.82 8.73 -0.27
C THR A 4 12.72 9.77 -0.14
N THR A 5 13.11 10.99 0.22
CA THR A 5 12.21 12.13 0.25
C THR A 5 11.97 12.52 -1.21
N CYS A 6 10.76 12.28 -1.73
CA CYS A 6 10.31 12.91 -2.98
C CYS A 6 10.09 14.41 -2.66
N ALA A 7 11.17 15.17 -2.66
CA ALA A 7 11.11 16.61 -2.44
C ALA A 7 10.64 17.29 -3.73
N THR A 8 9.49 17.96 -3.65
CA THR A 8 9.04 18.92 -4.66
C THR A 8 9.92 20.16 -4.52
N ILE A 9 10.88 20.32 -5.40
CA ILE A 9 11.62 21.58 -5.56
C ILE A 9 10.82 22.44 -6.54
N ALA A 10 10.10 23.41 -5.98
CA ALA A 10 9.56 24.52 -6.76
C ALA A 10 10.71 25.47 -7.05
N LEU A 11 11.18 25.54 -8.31
CA LEU A 11 12.12 26.55 -8.76
C LEU A 11 11.46 27.42 -9.82
N LEU A 12 11.51 28.70 -9.53
CA LEU A 12 11.05 29.83 -10.32
C LEU A 12 11.61 29.83 -11.75
N ALA A 13 10.77 30.34 -12.65
CA ALA A 13 10.91 30.48 -14.07
C ALA A 13 12.29 30.95 -14.58
N PHE A 14 12.82 30.19 -15.54
CA PHE A 14 13.52 30.73 -16.69
C PHE A 14 13.14 29.93 -17.92
N VAL A 15 12.62 30.64 -18.91
CA VAL A 15 12.29 30.13 -20.23
C VAL A 15 13.57 29.68 -20.94
N GLN A 16 13.74 28.37 -21.10
CA GLN A 16 14.58 27.79 -22.14
C GLN A 16 14.01 26.46 -22.60
N SER A 17 13.87 26.38 -23.91
CA SER A 17 13.32 25.26 -24.66
C SER A 17 14.11 23.97 -24.45
N GLY A 18 13.38 22.87 -24.24
CA GLY A 18 13.84 21.52 -24.60
C GLY A 18 14.63 20.81 -23.51
N ALA A 19 13.99 20.08 -22.71
CA ALA A 19 14.28 18.73 -22.17
C ALA A 19 13.34 18.46 -21.00
N SER A 20 12.38 17.62 -21.22
CA SER A 20 11.44 17.18 -20.17
C SER A 20 12.21 16.52 -19.04
N PRO A 21 11.98 16.92 -17.77
CA PRO A 21 12.51 16.19 -16.62
C PRO A 21 11.64 14.96 -16.33
N ALA A 22 11.43 14.11 -17.36
CA ALA A 22 10.61 12.91 -17.23
C ALA A 22 11.32 11.72 -16.57
N LEU A 23 12.64 11.79 -16.39
CA LEU A 23 13.45 10.66 -15.90
C LEU A 23 13.58 10.57 -14.37
N ALA A 24 13.30 11.63 -13.63
CA ALA A 24 13.39 11.61 -12.16
C ALA A 24 12.15 11.05 -11.48
N ALA A 25 11.00 10.92 -12.17
CA ALA A 25 9.72 10.54 -11.60
C ALA A 25 9.39 9.04 -11.71
N SER A 26 10.20 8.26 -12.44
CA SER A 26 9.87 6.84 -12.72
C SER A 26 9.86 5.91 -11.50
N GLY A 27 10.54 6.30 -10.43
CA GLY A 27 10.58 5.54 -9.17
C GLY A 27 9.55 5.97 -8.12
N CYS A 28 8.95 7.15 -8.25
CA CYS A 28 7.97 7.65 -7.29
C CYS A 28 6.55 7.17 -7.64
N ALA A 29 5.75 6.93 -6.59
CA ALA A 29 4.34 6.57 -6.77
C ALA A 29 3.50 7.81 -7.10
N THR A 30 2.57 7.67 -8.04
CA THR A 30 1.49 8.65 -8.26
C THR A 30 0.53 8.66 -7.08
N ALA A 31 -0.38 9.63 -7.02
CA ALA A 31 -1.41 9.68 -5.97
C ALA A 31 -2.29 8.41 -5.97
N ALA A 32 -2.67 7.91 -7.15
CA ALA A 32 -3.45 6.69 -7.29
C ALA A 32 -2.66 5.45 -6.83
N GLU A 33 -1.40 5.35 -7.19
CA GLU A 33 -0.51 4.27 -6.75
C GLU A 33 -0.25 4.32 -5.24
N ALA A 34 -0.08 5.53 -4.67
CA ALA A 34 0.05 5.71 -3.23
C ALA A 34 -1.22 5.27 -2.49
N SER A 35 -2.40 5.54 -3.05
CA SER A 35 -3.67 5.03 -2.52
C SER A 35 -3.72 3.51 -2.56
N ALA A 36 -3.32 2.89 -3.69
CA ALA A 36 -3.27 1.44 -3.82
C ALA A 36 -2.30 0.78 -2.82
N LEU A 37 -1.14 1.39 -2.58
CA LEU A 37 -0.19 0.95 -1.56
C LEU A 37 -0.81 0.96 -0.15
N LYS A 38 -1.52 2.04 0.21
CA LYS A 38 -2.21 2.17 1.50
C LYS A 38 -3.33 1.14 1.64
N THR A 39 -4.15 0.97 0.61
CA THR A 39 -5.24 -0.03 0.59
C THR A 39 -4.69 -1.43 0.81
N ALA A 40 -3.58 -1.78 0.18
CA ALA A 40 -2.95 -3.09 0.36
C ALA A 40 -2.44 -3.29 1.79
N VAL A 41 -1.84 -2.26 2.41
CA VAL A 41 -1.40 -2.34 3.82
C VAL A 41 -2.59 -2.58 4.74
N ILE A 42 -3.68 -1.80 4.62
CA ILE A 42 -4.90 -1.96 5.41
C ILE A 42 -5.51 -3.35 5.20
N GLN A 43 -5.57 -3.84 3.96
CA GLN A 43 -6.09 -5.18 3.68
C GLN A 43 -5.27 -6.28 4.35
N GLN A 44 -3.93 -6.16 4.36
CA GLN A 44 -3.06 -7.12 5.06
C GLN A 44 -3.24 -7.04 6.59
N GLU A 45 -3.38 -5.85 7.14
CA GLU A 45 -3.67 -5.65 8.57
C GLU A 45 -5.00 -6.30 8.97
N LEU A 46 -6.07 -6.03 8.22
CA LEU A 46 -7.39 -6.61 8.46
C LEU A 46 -7.39 -8.14 8.29
N MET A 47 -6.60 -8.67 7.35
CA MET A 47 -6.42 -10.11 7.18
C MET A 47 -5.72 -10.73 8.39
N VAL A 48 -4.67 -10.12 8.91
CA VAL A 48 -3.99 -10.58 10.13
C VAL A 48 -4.95 -10.54 11.32
N ALA A 49 -5.73 -9.46 11.45
CA ALA A 49 -6.74 -9.33 12.49
C ALA A 49 -7.84 -10.40 12.38
N ALA A 50 -8.23 -10.79 11.17
CA ALA A 50 -9.21 -11.86 10.95
C ALA A 50 -8.80 -13.16 11.64
N PHE A 51 -7.52 -13.50 11.58
CA PHE A 51 -6.98 -14.71 12.23
C PHE A 51 -6.67 -14.51 13.72
N GLN A 52 -6.03 -13.41 14.08
CA GLN A 52 -5.49 -13.17 15.41
C GLN A 52 -6.55 -12.64 16.39
N CYS A 53 -7.53 -11.87 15.90
CA CYS A 53 -8.58 -11.25 16.71
C CYS A 53 -9.94 -11.96 16.57
N ARG A 54 -10.00 -13.09 15.85
CA ARG A 54 -11.24 -13.86 15.58
C ARG A 54 -12.28 -13.05 14.78
N GLU A 55 -11.84 -12.18 13.89
CA GLU A 55 -12.67 -11.29 13.06
C GLU A 55 -12.89 -11.80 11.63
N ALA A 56 -12.79 -13.11 11.40
CA ALA A 56 -12.94 -13.72 10.08
C ALA A 56 -14.26 -13.34 9.38
N SER A 57 -15.36 -13.27 10.13
CA SER A 57 -16.66 -12.86 9.56
C SER A 57 -16.68 -11.40 9.15
N ALA A 58 -16.03 -10.51 9.91
CA ALA A 58 -15.91 -9.09 9.56
C ALA A 58 -15.03 -8.91 8.32
N TYR A 59 -13.91 -9.62 8.24
CA TYR A 59 -13.04 -9.62 7.05
C TYR A 59 -13.79 -10.11 5.81
N ASN A 60 -14.55 -11.19 5.90
CA ASN A 60 -15.33 -11.72 4.78
C ASN A 60 -16.39 -10.72 4.29
N ARG A 61 -17.06 -10.01 5.19
CA ARG A 61 -17.99 -8.93 4.83
C ARG A 61 -17.25 -7.79 4.12
N PHE A 62 -16.12 -7.36 4.66
CA PHE A 62 -15.29 -6.31 4.08
C PHE A 62 -14.86 -6.66 2.65
N VAL A 63 -14.22 -7.81 2.42
CA VAL A 63 -13.76 -8.19 1.07
C VAL A 63 -14.91 -8.43 0.09
N THR A 64 -16.09 -8.80 0.58
CA THR A 64 -17.27 -8.96 -0.26
C THR A 64 -17.87 -7.60 -0.64
N ALA A 65 -18.00 -6.70 0.32
CA ALA A 65 -18.56 -5.36 0.10
C ALA A 65 -17.69 -4.51 -0.83
N PHE A 66 -16.36 -4.57 -0.68
CA PHE A 66 -15.39 -3.76 -1.43
C PHE A 66 -14.66 -4.54 -2.52
N ARG A 67 -15.24 -5.63 -3.01
CA ARG A 67 -14.57 -6.51 -4.00
C ARG A 67 -14.06 -5.77 -5.22
N GLY A 68 -14.88 -4.91 -5.82
CA GLY A 68 -14.52 -4.17 -7.03
C GLY A 68 -13.38 -3.19 -6.79
N GLU A 69 -13.45 -2.44 -5.70
CA GLU A 69 -12.44 -1.46 -5.29
C GLU A 69 -11.12 -2.15 -4.94
N LEU A 70 -11.17 -3.26 -4.21
CA LEU A 70 -9.98 -4.03 -3.86
C LEU A 70 -9.29 -4.62 -5.09
N GLN A 71 -10.05 -5.14 -6.06
CA GLN A 71 -9.51 -5.65 -7.32
C GLN A 71 -8.87 -4.54 -8.16
N THR A 72 -9.53 -3.40 -8.27
CA THR A 72 -9.00 -2.21 -8.97
C THR A 72 -7.72 -1.72 -8.32
N SER A 73 -7.72 -1.61 -7.00
CA SER A 73 -6.55 -1.19 -6.21
C SER A 73 -5.39 -2.19 -6.36
N ASP A 74 -5.65 -3.49 -6.30
CA ASP A 74 -4.62 -4.52 -6.45
C ASP A 74 -4.00 -4.52 -7.85
N THR A 75 -4.81 -4.29 -8.90
CA THR A 75 -4.34 -4.13 -10.27
C THR A 75 -3.41 -2.92 -10.42
N ALA A 76 -3.77 -1.78 -9.82
CA ALA A 76 -2.94 -0.57 -9.82
C ALA A 76 -1.62 -0.79 -9.05
N LEU A 77 -1.68 -1.49 -7.92
CA LEU A 77 -0.51 -1.86 -7.13
C LEU A 77 0.45 -2.74 -7.93
N LYS A 78 -0.06 -3.77 -8.60
CA LYS A 78 0.74 -4.67 -9.43
C LYS A 78 1.41 -3.91 -10.60
N ALA A 79 0.65 -3.06 -11.26
CA ALA A 79 1.16 -2.21 -12.34
C ALA A 79 2.27 -1.25 -11.86
N PHE A 80 2.14 -0.69 -10.67
CA PHE A 80 3.18 0.13 -10.05
C PHE A 80 4.50 -0.64 -9.90
N PHE A 81 4.46 -1.85 -9.35
CA PHE A 81 5.67 -2.66 -9.18
C PHE A 81 6.28 -3.09 -10.52
N ILE A 82 5.46 -3.46 -11.51
CA ILE A 82 5.95 -3.79 -12.86
C ILE A 82 6.61 -2.59 -13.53
N ARG A 83 6.00 -1.41 -13.42
CA ARG A 83 6.59 -0.16 -13.95
C ARG A 83 7.90 0.20 -13.27
N ARG A 84 7.98 0.03 -11.94
CA ARG A 84 9.16 0.38 -11.15
C ARG A 84 10.31 -0.61 -11.31
N ASP A 85 10.00 -1.91 -11.26
CA ASP A 85 10.99 -2.99 -11.08
C ASP A 85 11.13 -3.87 -12.34
N GLY A 86 10.38 -3.61 -13.42
CA GLY A 86 10.43 -4.36 -14.67
C GLY A 86 10.17 -5.85 -14.46
N ALA A 87 11.09 -6.70 -14.90
CA ALA A 87 10.99 -8.15 -14.78
C ALA A 87 10.90 -8.66 -13.33
N GLN A 88 11.31 -7.87 -12.35
CA GLN A 88 11.20 -8.18 -10.92
C GLN A 88 9.90 -7.64 -10.27
N GLY A 89 9.02 -7.05 -11.06
CA GLY A 89 7.81 -6.39 -10.56
C GLY A 89 6.87 -7.30 -9.78
N GLU A 90 6.62 -8.51 -10.27
CA GLU A 90 5.78 -9.48 -9.53
C GLU A 90 6.42 -9.87 -8.20
N ALA A 91 7.70 -10.16 -8.18
CA ALA A 91 8.42 -10.45 -6.96
C ALA A 91 8.45 -9.24 -6.00
N GLY A 92 8.52 -8.02 -6.52
CA GLY A 92 8.42 -6.78 -5.75
C GLY A 92 7.04 -6.62 -5.08
N TYR A 93 5.98 -6.87 -5.83
CA TYR A 93 4.60 -6.88 -5.35
C TYR A 93 4.39 -7.90 -4.23
N ASP A 94 4.83 -9.15 -4.43
CA ASP A 94 4.71 -10.21 -3.43
C ASP A 94 5.49 -9.89 -2.15
N ARG A 95 6.73 -9.41 -2.29
CA ARG A 95 7.54 -8.97 -1.13
C ARG A 95 6.88 -7.84 -0.36
N PHE A 96 6.25 -6.89 -1.04
CA PHE A 96 5.54 -5.79 -0.40
C PHE A 96 4.37 -6.29 0.45
N LYS A 97 3.51 -7.14 -0.11
CA LYS A 97 2.35 -7.70 0.60
C LYS A 97 2.79 -8.56 1.79
N THR A 98 3.78 -9.41 1.60
CA THR A 98 4.36 -10.23 2.67
C THR A 98 4.94 -9.36 3.80
N LYS A 99 5.67 -8.29 3.45
CA LYS A 99 6.23 -7.37 4.45
C LYS A 99 5.13 -6.64 5.21
N ALA A 100 4.07 -6.20 4.55
CA ALA A 100 2.93 -5.55 5.20
C ALA A 100 2.26 -6.50 6.22
N ALA A 101 1.98 -7.75 5.83
CA ALA A 101 1.42 -8.76 6.72
C ALA A 101 2.33 -9.05 7.92
N ASN A 102 3.64 -9.18 7.70
CA ASN A 102 4.60 -9.42 8.77
C ASN A 102 4.69 -8.24 9.76
N LEU A 103 4.63 -7.00 9.28
CA LEU A 103 4.60 -5.83 10.15
C LEU A 103 3.33 -5.79 10.99
N SER A 104 2.17 -6.08 10.42
CA SER A 104 0.90 -6.18 11.15
C SER A 104 0.95 -7.29 12.21
N ALA A 105 1.54 -8.44 11.89
CA ALA A 105 1.72 -9.53 12.87
C ALA A 105 2.66 -9.13 14.03
N LEU A 106 3.69 -8.34 13.76
CA LEU A 106 4.58 -7.79 14.79
C LEU A 106 3.87 -6.78 15.69
N GLU A 107 3.04 -5.90 15.14
CA GLU A 107 2.23 -4.97 15.93
C GLU A 107 1.22 -5.71 16.80
N GLN A 108 0.56 -6.73 16.25
CA GLN A 108 -0.33 -7.60 17.01
C GLN A 108 0.41 -8.29 18.18
N ALA A 109 1.61 -8.79 17.96
CA ALA A 109 2.42 -9.44 19.00
C ALA A 109 2.88 -8.46 20.10
N ARG A 110 3.10 -7.19 19.76
CA ARG A 110 3.50 -6.14 20.72
C ARG A 110 2.37 -5.71 21.63
N ASN A 111 1.18 -5.50 21.07
CA ASN A 111 0.00 -5.06 21.81
C ASN A 111 -1.27 -5.60 21.14
N SER A 112 -1.59 -6.85 21.43
CA SER A 112 -2.74 -7.55 20.86
C SER A 112 -4.07 -6.84 21.14
N ALA A 113 -4.25 -6.27 22.32
CA ALA A 113 -5.50 -5.60 22.68
C ALA A 113 -5.72 -4.33 21.85
N ALA A 114 -4.69 -3.47 21.70
CA ALA A 114 -4.78 -2.27 20.89
C ALA A 114 -4.95 -2.63 19.40
N PHE A 115 -4.15 -3.54 18.88
CA PHE A 115 -4.24 -3.98 17.49
C PHE A 115 -5.66 -4.49 17.13
N CYS A 116 -6.25 -5.33 17.99
CA CYS A 116 -7.58 -5.84 17.74
C CYS A 116 -8.67 -4.77 17.88
N ALA A 117 -8.52 -3.81 18.79
CA ALA A 117 -9.44 -2.68 18.91
C ALA A 117 -9.40 -1.78 17.66
N ASP A 118 -8.21 -1.48 17.13
CA ASP A 118 -8.03 -0.69 15.92
C ASP A 118 -8.61 -1.39 14.70
N ALA A 119 -8.34 -2.68 14.53
CA ALA A 119 -8.92 -3.49 13.45
C ALA A 119 -10.45 -3.54 13.54
N HIS A 120 -11.00 -3.69 14.74
CA HIS A 120 -12.46 -3.67 14.95
C HIS A 120 -13.07 -2.32 14.55
N ALA A 121 -12.41 -1.20 14.88
CA ALA A 121 -12.84 0.12 14.46
C ALA A 121 -12.80 0.30 12.93
N LEU A 122 -11.78 -0.23 12.27
CA LEU A 122 -11.68 -0.22 10.81
C LEU A 122 -12.79 -1.01 10.12
N TYR A 123 -13.19 -2.15 10.67
CA TYR A 123 -14.32 -2.94 10.13
C TYR A 123 -15.68 -2.25 10.32
N ALA A 124 -15.79 -1.35 11.29
CA ALA A 124 -17.03 -0.65 11.61
C ALA A 124 -17.20 0.68 10.82
N ALA A 125 -16.13 1.17 10.18
CA ALA A 125 -16.11 2.42 9.41
C ALA A 125 -16.76 2.25 8.04
#